data_b98f6ce51929e4a617ec029cb5c1ac3d
#
_entry.id   b98f6ce51929e4a617ec029cb5c1ac3d
#
_cell.length_a   1.000
_cell.length_b   1.000
_cell.length_c   1.000
_cell.angle_alpha   90.00
_cell.angle_beta   90.00
_cell.angle_gamma   90.00
#
_symmetry.space_group_name_H-M   'P 1'
#
loop_
_entity.id
_entity.type
_entity.pdbx_description
1 polymer ?
#
loop_
_entity_poly.entity_id
_entity_poly.type
_entity_poly.pdbx_seq_one_letter_code
_entity_poly.pdbx_strand_id
1 'polypeptide(L)'
;MLELHCHTTFSDGTLTPQQLVDRAVVKGVKALAITDHDTISGWDEARGAARPHGLEIVPGIELSTVYNERSMHILGFYPDPHRIQKPLQERIQGRHRRAQKMVDKLGELGYPIELPSMPGNMAPGRPHVANALLAAGHVTSQQEAFQRFIGDHGPAYVPYEKFTAQEGIELLRSCGAVPVWAHPYLFRGGIVEEVLPELVQAGLMGVEVYHPQHNTREERVLEELCEQYGLLMTGGSDYHGPQPKQKAGDVDLNGLKLPLDLLAVVKQAAASLNR
;
A
#
# COMPACT_ATOMS: atom_id res chain seq x y z
N MET A 1 20.63 -1.73 1.85
CA MET A 1 19.58 -0.80 1.46
C MET A 1 18.25 -1.47 1.69
N LEU A 2 17.25 -0.71 2.04
CA LEU A 2 15.94 -1.15 2.55
C LEU A 2 14.82 -0.63 1.67
N GLU A 3 13.79 -1.45 1.44
CA GLU A 3 12.51 -1.08 0.83
C GLU A 3 11.38 -1.67 1.67
N LEU A 4 10.56 -0.83 2.29
CA LEU A 4 9.46 -1.28 3.15
C LEU A 4 8.07 -1.05 2.55
N HIS A 5 7.97 -0.54 1.32
CA HIS A 5 6.68 -0.30 0.67
C HIS A 5 6.76 -0.62 -0.83
N CYS A 6 6.25 -1.81 -1.20
CA CYS A 6 6.25 -2.28 -2.59
C CYS A 6 5.03 -3.16 -2.88
N HIS A 7 4.53 -3.06 -4.11
CA HIS A 7 3.35 -3.76 -4.61
C HIS A 7 3.69 -4.76 -5.71
N THR A 8 2.91 -5.83 -5.77
CA THR A 8 3.01 -6.87 -6.77
C THR A 8 1.70 -7.04 -7.56
N THR A 9 1.67 -7.99 -8.49
CA THR A 9 0.46 -8.37 -9.22
C THR A 9 -0.63 -8.98 -8.33
N PHE A 10 -0.38 -9.18 -7.04
CA PHE A 10 -1.44 -9.58 -6.09
C PHE A 10 -2.29 -8.40 -5.62
N SER A 11 -1.86 -7.15 -5.88
CA SER A 11 -2.69 -5.95 -5.77
C SER A 11 -2.65 -5.16 -7.08
N ASP A 12 -2.00 -4.04 -7.12
CA ASP A 12 -1.97 -3.14 -8.27
C ASP A 12 -0.56 -2.83 -8.79
N GLY A 13 0.43 -3.58 -8.34
CA GLY A 13 1.74 -3.62 -8.96
C GLY A 13 1.74 -4.34 -10.31
N THR A 14 2.74 -4.07 -11.14
CA THR A 14 2.87 -4.65 -12.48
C THR A 14 3.87 -5.81 -12.57
N LEU A 15 4.61 -6.07 -11.50
CA LEU A 15 5.57 -7.17 -11.41
C LEU A 15 5.02 -8.29 -10.53
N THR A 16 5.26 -9.55 -10.93
CA THR A 16 5.03 -10.67 -10.01
C THR A 16 5.99 -10.58 -8.83
N PRO A 17 5.71 -11.25 -7.68
CA PRO A 17 6.64 -11.28 -6.56
C PRO A 17 8.05 -11.73 -6.96
N GLN A 18 8.17 -12.74 -7.84
CA GLN A 18 9.44 -13.18 -8.40
C GLN A 18 10.16 -12.04 -9.14
N GLN A 19 9.47 -11.37 -10.06
CA GLN A 19 10.06 -10.28 -10.86
C GLN A 19 10.46 -9.09 -9.99
N LEU A 20 9.68 -8.77 -8.95
CA LEU A 20 10.00 -7.72 -7.99
C LEU A 20 11.26 -8.06 -7.19
N VAL A 21 11.40 -9.30 -6.73
CA VAL A 21 12.58 -9.81 -6.04
C VAL A 21 13.82 -9.74 -6.95
N ASP A 22 13.73 -10.21 -8.19
CA ASP A 22 14.84 -10.17 -9.16
C ASP A 22 15.31 -8.72 -9.38
N ARG A 23 14.36 -7.78 -9.50
CA ARG A 23 14.67 -6.36 -9.64
C ARG A 23 15.31 -5.80 -8.36
N ALA A 24 14.82 -6.15 -7.19
CA ALA A 24 15.37 -5.71 -5.92
C ALA A 24 16.83 -6.16 -5.73
N VAL A 25 17.13 -7.41 -6.12
CA VAL A 25 18.50 -7.96 -6.11
C VAL A 25 19.42 -7.14 -7.03
N VAL A 26 18.99 -6.88 -8.27
CA VAL A 26 19.75 -6.06 -9.23
C VAL A 26 19.98 -4.65 -8.71
N LYS A 27 19.01 -4.07 -7.99
CA LYS A 27 19.10 -2.74 -7.39
C LYS A 27 19.88 -2.69 -6.07
N GLY A 28 20.37 -3.83 -5.58
CA GLY A 28 21.17 -3.91 -4.35
C GLY A 28 20.37 -3.77 -3.06
N VAL A 29 19.06 -4.00 -3.10
CA VAL A 29 18.21 -4.09 -1.91
C VAL A 29 18.63 -5.29 -1.07
N LYS A 30 18.65 -5.15 0.25
CA LYS A 30 19.01 -6.20 1.21
C LYS A 30 17.82 -6.70 2.02
N ALA A 31 16.81 -5.86 2.18
CA ALA A 31 15.53 -6.22 2.78
C ALA A 31 14.40 -5.54 2.01
N LEU A 32 13.39 -6.31 1.63
CA LEU A 32 12.25 -5.93 0.80
C LEU A 32 10.95 -6.31 1.48
N ALA A 33 10.06 -5.37 1.74
CA ALA A 33 8.71 -5.67 2.16
C ALA A 33 7.80 -5.90 0.95
N ILE A 34 6.91 -6.88 1.08
CA ILE A 34 5.78 -7.07 0.18
C ILE A 34 4.55 -6.55 0.92
N THR A 35 4.02 -5.43 0.47
CA THR A 35 2.96 -4.67 1.13
C THR A 35 1.72 -4.52 0.25
N ASP A 36 1.36 -5.57 -0.48
CA ASP A 36 0.19 -5.58 -1.34
C ASP A 36 -1.08 -5.13 -0.60
N HIS A 37 -1.93 -4.39 -1.28
CA HIS A 37 -3.19 -3.91 -0.72
C HIS A 37 -4.12 -5.05 -0.28
N ASP A 38 -4.46 -5.07 1.00
CA ASP A 38 -5.43 -5.99 1.64
C ASP A 38 -5.17 -7.48 1.37
N THR A 39 -3.97 -7.88 0.94
CA THR A 39 -3.59 -9.28 0.69
C THR A 39 -2.17 -9.59 1.13
N ILE A 40 -1.93 -10.83 1.53
CA ILE A 40 -0.60 -11.37 1.86
C ILE A 40 -0.18 -12.49 0.91
N SER A 41 -0.92 -12.68 -0.17
CA SER A 41 -0.78 -13.85 -1.07
C SER A 41 0.54 -13.88 -1.85
N GLY A 42 1.23 -12.74 -1.97
CA GLY A 42 2.53 -12.63 -2.65
C GLY A 42 3.73 -13.09 -1.81
N TRP A 43 3.58 -13.28 -0.50
CA TRP A 43 4.73 -13.49 0.39
C TRP A 43 5.50 -14.79 0.13
N ASP A 44 4.81 -15.91 -0.09
CA ASP A 44 5.48 -17.21 -0.24
C ASP A 44 6.26 -17.29 -1.54
N GLU A 45 5.71 -16.74 -2.63
CA GLU A 45 6.43 -16.62 -3.91
C GLU A 45 7.65 -15.72 -3.74
N ALA A 46 7.51 -14.55 -3.11
CA ALA A 46 8.63 -13.64 -2.85
C ALA A 46 9.72 -14.28 -1.99
N ARG A 47 9.34 -15.00 -0.91
CA ARG A 47 10.31 -15.72 -0.06
C ARG A 47 11.07 -16.80 -0.81
N GLY A 48 10.33 -17.57 -1.66
CA GLY A 48 10.94 -18.58 -2.52
C GLY A 48 11.98 -17.99 -3.46
N ALA A 49 11.62 -16.89 -4.12
CA ALA A 49 12.46 -16.16 -5.06
C ALA A 49 13.70 -15.53 -4.37
N ALA A 50 13.53 -14.97 -3.17
CA ALA A 50 14.58 -14.25 -2.46
C ALA A 50 15.67 -15.17 -1.86
N ARG A 51 15.30 -16.41 -1.53
CA ARG A 51 16.18 -17.36 -0.82
C ARG A 51 17.55 -17.58 -1.49
N PRO A 52 17.66 -17.79 -2.82
CA PRO A 52 18.96 -17.99 -3.47
C PRO A 52 19.88 -16.75 -3.41
N HIS A 53 19.31 -15.57 -3.21
CA HIS A 53 20.02 -14.29 -3.25
C HIS A 53 20.37 -13.74 -1.86
N GLY A 54 19.92 -14.40 -0.79
CA GLY A 54 20.08 -13.88 0.57
C GLY A 54 19.38 -12.55 0.81
N LEU A 55 18.35 -12.23 0.00
CA LEU A 55 17.48 -11.06 0.19
C LEU A 55 16.47 -11.38 1.29
N GLU A 56 16.39 -10.51 2.29
CA GLU A 56 15.38 -10.65 3.33
C GLU A 56 14.01 -10.18 2.82
N ILE A 57 12.98 -11.03 2.92
CA ILE A 57 11.60 -10.63 2.71
C ILE A 57 10.94 -10.27 4.03
N VAL A 58 10.52 -9.03 4.14
CA VAL A 58 9.76 -8.50 5.28
C VAL A 58 8.27 -8.74 5.00
N PRO A 59 7.57 -9.55 5.83
CA PRO A 59 6.14 -9.73 5.67
C PRO A 59 5.43 -8.42 6.02
N GLY A 60 4.79 -7.83 5.03
CA GLY A 60 4.07 -6.57 5.14
C GLY A 60 2.71 -6.65 4.45
N ILE A 61 1.86 -5.70 4.73
CA ILE A 61 0.57 -5.48 4.08
C ILE A 61 0.25 -3.99 4.11
N GLU A 62 -0.45 -3.49 3.10
CA GLU A 62 -1.04 -2.16 3.13
C GLU A 62 -2.56 -2.26 3.21
N LEU A 63 -3.14 -1.94 4.37
CA LEU A 63 -4.59 -1.90 4.54
C LEU A 63 -5.18 -0.63 3.96
N SER A 64 -6.20 -0.79 3.11
CA SER A 64 -7.01 0.34 2.63
C SER A 64 -8.10 0.65 3.65
N THR A 65 -7.98 1.79 4.28
CA THR A 65 -8.90 2.30 5.29
C THR A 65 -9.51 3.63 4.87
N VAL A 66 -10.43 4.14 5.67
CA VAL A 66 -11.09 5.44 5.46
C VAL A 66 -10.98 6.28 6.73
N TYR A 67 -10.60 7.54 6.56
CA TYR A 67 -10.65 8.57 7.59
C TYR A 67 -11.25 9.85 6.97
N ASN A 68 -12.25 10.46 7.63
CA ASN A 68 -12.98 11.62 7.11
C ASN A 68 -13.44 11.43 5.64
N GLU A 69 -14.03 10.26 5.34
CA GLU A 69 -14.52 9.88 4.00
C GLU A 69 -13.46 9.84 2.89
N ARG A 70 -12.18 9.93 3.27
CA ARG A 70 -11.04 9.84 2.34
C ARG A 70 -10.26 8.55 2.58
N SER A 71 -9.69 8.02 1.50
CA SER A 71 -8.79 6.87 1.58
C SER A 71 -7.57 7.21 2.40
N MET A 72 -7.28 6.36 3.39
CA MET A 72 -6.07 6.39 4.20
C MET A 72 -5.48 4.98 4.21
N HIS A 73 -4.17 4.88 4.08
CA HIS A 73 -3.51 3.59 4.06
C HIS A 73 -2.70 3.37 5.33
N ILE A 74 -2.78 2.15 5.86
CA ILE A 74 -2.03 1.73 7.03
C ILE A 74 -1.20 0.50 6.67
N LEU A 75 0.12 0.66 6.69
CA LEU A 75 1.05 -0.46 6.56
C LEU A 75 1.01 -1.30 7.85
N GLY A 76 1.09 -2.61 7.68
CA GLY A 76 1.24 -3.55 8.79
C GLY A 76 2.45 -4.43 8.58
N PHE A 77 3.42 -4.39 9.49
CA PHE A 77 4.61 -5.24 9.38
C PHE A 77 4.56 -6.41 10.35
N TYR A 78 4.97 -7.58 9.87
CA TYR A 78 5.03 -8.84 10.63
C TYR A 78 3.70 -9.31 11.23
N PRO A 79 2.54 -9.21 10.50
CA PRO A 79 1.31 -9.80 11.01
C PRO A 79 1.42 -11.33 11.07
N ASP A 80 0.75 -11.93 12.05
CA ASP A 80 0.52 -13.37 12.08
C ASP A 80 -0.39 -13.76 10.89
N PRO A 81 0.09 -14.56 9.92
CA PRO A 81 -0.67 -14.90 8.71
C PRO A 81 -1.96 -15.66 9.02
N HIS A 82 -2.01 -16.46 10.09
CA HIS A 82 -3.20 -17.24 10.46
C HIS A 82 -4.30 -16.33 11.04
N ARG A 83 -3.92 -15.28 11.76
CA ARG A 83 -4.89 -14.34 12.35
C ARG A 83 -5.44 -13.36 11.32
N ILE A 84 -4.58 -12.87 10.40
CA ILE A 84 -4.97 -11.83 9.45
C ILE A 84 -5.73 -12.39 8.23
N GLN A 85 -5.54 -13.65 7.87
CA GLN A 85 -6.06 -14.23 6.63
C GLN A 85 -7.58 -14.12 6.50
N LYS A 86 -8.34 -14.42 7.55
CA LYS A 86 -9.82 -14.38 7.50
C LYS A 86 -10.36 -12.97 7.32
N PRO A 87 -9.92 -11.94 8.09
CA PRO A 87 -10.29 -10.55 7.85
C PRO A 87 -9.95 -10.07 6.43
N LEU A 88 -8.80 -10.48 5.88
CA LEU A 88 -8.40 -10.09 4.53
C LEU A 88 -9.28 -10.70 3.43
N GLN A 89 -9.76 -11.92 3.60
CA GLN A 89 -10.69 -12.54 2.63
C GLN A 89 -11.95 -11.70 2.44
N GLU A 90 -12.54 -11.19 3.53
CA GLU A 90 -13.72 -10.32 3.46
C GLU A 90 -13.39 -9.00 2.75
N ARG A 91 -12.23 -8.41 3.02
CA ARG A 91 -11.77 -7.19 2.37
C ARG A 91 -11.53 -7.37 0.88
N ILE A 92 -10.90 -8.46 0.47
CA ILE A 92 -10.72 -8.79 -0.95
C ILE A 92 -12.08 -8.91 -1.64
N GLN A 93 -13.06 -9.58 -1.03
CA GLN A 93 -14.42 -9.66 -1.56
C GLN A 93 -15.08 -8.27 -1.67
N GLY A 94 -14.89 -7.39 -0.68
CA GLY A 94 -15.32 -5.99 -0.73
C GLY A 94 -14.69 -5.22 -1.90
N ARG A 95 -13.40 -5.43 -2.16
CA ARG A 95 -12.72 -4.84 -3.32
C ARG A 95 -13.29 -5.34 -4.65
N HIS A 96 -13.57 -6.63 -4.78
CA HIS A 96 -14.22 -7.18 -5.97
C HIS A 96 -15.61 -6.57 -6.19
N ARG A 97 -16.45 -6.51 -5.13
CA ARG A 97 -17.76 -5.86 -5.20
C ARG A 97 -17.66 -4.38 -5.61
N ARG A 98 -16.68 -3.66 -5.06
CA ARG A 98 -16.43 -2.25 -5.39
C ARG A 98 -16.00 -2.07 -6.85
N ALA A 99 -15.07 -2.88 -7.33
CA ALA A 99 -14.61 -2.83 -8.71
C ALA A 99 -15.76 -3.12 -9.68
N GLN A 100 -16.59 -4.14 -9.41
CA GLN A 100 -17.78 -4.43 -10.22
C GLN A 100 -18.76 -3.26 -10.26
N LYS A 101 -19.05 -2.62 -9.13
CA LYS A 101 -19.92 -1.41 -9.09
C LYS A 101 -19.37 -0.27 -9.93
N MET A 102 -18.03 -0.11 -10.05
CA MET A 102 -17.44 0.88 -10.94
C MET A 102 -17.65 0.49 -12.41
N VAL A 103 -17.49 -0.79 -12.76
CA VAL A 103 -17.78 -1.32 -14.10
C VAL A 103 -19.24 -1.05 -14.50
N ASP A 104 -20.17 -1.35 -13.61
CA ASP A 104 -21.60 -1.15 -13.83
C ASP A 104 -21.90 0.33 -14.11
N LYS A 105 -21.38 1.25 -13.26
CA LYS A 105 -21.52 2.71 -13.48
C LYS A 105 -20.92 3.19 -14.79
N LEU A 106 -19.76 2.66 -15.17
CA LEU A 106 -19.13 3.00 -16.46
C LEU A 106 -19.99 2.52 -17.63
N GLY A 107 -20.61 1.34 -17.54
CA GLY A 107 -21.57 0.86 -18.51
C GLY A 107 -22.79 1.77 -18.65
N GLU A 108 -23.38 2.24 -17.53
CA GLU A 108 -24.49 3.20 -17.50
C GLU A 108 -24.11 4.55 -18.13
N LEU A 109 -22.85 4.97 -17.99
CA LEU A 109 -22.31 6.19 -18.59
C LEU A 109 -21.96 6.04 -20.08
N GLY A 110 -22.11 4.85 -20.67
CA GLY A 110 -21.78 4.57 -22.08
C GLY A 110 -20.31 4.23 -22.32
N TYR A 111 -19.57 3.85 -21.29
CA TYR A 111 -18.17 3.43 -21.34
C TYR A 111 -18.00 1.99 -20.83
N PRO A 112 -18.61 0.98 -21.49
CA PRO A 112 -18.54 -0.40 -21.04
C PRO A 112 -17.11 -0.92 -21.06
N ILE A 113 -16.71 -1.61 -20.00
CA ILE A 113 -15.42 -2.26 -19.84
C ILE A 113 -15.59 -3.67 -19.25
N GLU A 114 -14.60 -4.52 -19.47
CA GLU A 114 -14.45 -5.79 -18.78
C GLU A 114 -13.16 -5.78 -17.96
N LEU A 115 -13.28 -6.15 -16.68
CA LEU A 115 -12.09 -6.36 -15.87
C LEU A 115 -11.39 -7.66 -16.30
N PRO A 116 -10.04 -7.68 -16.27
CA PRO A 116 -9.33 -8.92 -16.51
C PRO A 116 -9.72 -9.98 -15.48
N SER A 117 -9.66 -11.25 -15.87
CA SER A 117 -9.84 -12.35 -14.90
C SER A 117 -8.78 -12.24 -13.80
N MET A 118 -9.23 -12.08 -12.56
CA MET A 118 -8.38 -11.97 -11.40
C MET A 118 -8.57 -13.17 -10.48
N PRO A 119 -7.50 -13.83 -10.02
CA PRO A 119 -7.61 -14.85 -8.99
C PRO A 119 -8.34 -14.33 -7.74
N GLY A 120 -9.09 -15.18 -7.05
CA GLY A 120 -9.89 -14.77 -5.89
C GLY A 120 -9.10 -14.25 -4.68
N ASN A 121 -7.77 -14.42 -4.69
CA ASN A 121 -6.83 -13.91 -3.69
C ASN A 121 -6.09 -12.61 -4.13
N MET A 122 -6.40 -12.08 -5.32
CA MET A 122 -5.92 -10.79 -5.80
C MET A 122 -6.87 -9.69 -5.32
N ALA A 123 -6.31 -8.55 -4.93
CA ALA A 123 -7.05 -7.40 -4.45
C ALA A 123 -7.24 -6.33 -5.54
N PRO A 124 -8.38 -6.31 -6.26
CA PRO A 124 -8.59 -5.34 -7.32
C PRO A 124 -8.65 -3.91 -6.77
N GLY A 125 -8.05 -2.97 -7.52
CA GLY A 125 -8.04 -1.54 -7.22
C GLY A 125 -8.49 -0.69 -8.41
N ARG A 126 -8.58 0.63 -8.19
CA ARG A 126 -8.86 1.60 -9.26
C ARG A 126 -7.88 1.53 -10.45
N PRO A 127 -6.57 1.24 -10.26
CA PRO A 127 -5.66 1.05 -11.39
C PRO A 127 -6.10 -0.04 -12.36
N HIS A 128 -6.72 -1.12 -11.88
CA HIS A 128 -7.26 -2.19 -12.76
C HIS A 128 -8.42 -1.68 -13.62
N VAL A 129 -9.32 -0.86 -13.04
CA VAL A 129 -10.41 -0.21 -13.77
C VAL A 129 -9.86 0.80 -14.80
N ALA A 130 -8.83 1.57 -14.43
CA ALA A 130 -8.15 2.50 -15.33
C ALA A 130 -7.51 1.77 -16.52
N ASN A 131 -6.85 0.65 -16.28
CA ASN A 131 -6.26 -0.19 -17.32
C ASN A 131 -7.33 -0.79 -18.24
N ALA A 132 -8.47 -1.21 -17.71
CA ALA A 132 -9.58 -1.71 -18.50
C ALA A 132 -10.19 -0.62 -19.41
N LEU A 133 -10.34 0.62 -18.89
CA LEU A 133 -10.76 1.80 -19.68
C LEU A 133 -9.76 2.09 -20.82
N LEU A 134 -8.46 2.00 -20.53
CA LEU A 134 -7.40 2.19 -21.52
C LEU A 134 -7.43 1.10 -22.59
N ALA A 135 -7.55 -0.16 -22.20
CA ALA A 135 -7.64 -1.31 -23.10
C ALA A 135 -8.88 -1.24 -24.02
N ALA A 136 -10.01 -0.74 -23.50
CA ALA A 136 -11.23 -0.51 -24.26
C ALA A 136 -11.16 0.73 -25.18
N GLY A 137 -10.09 1.52 -25.12
CA GLY A 137 -9.93 2.73 -25.92
C GLY A 137 -10.78 3.94 -25.46
N HIS A 138 -11.36 3.89 -24.27
CA HIS A 138 -12.17 4.98 -23.73
C HIS A 138 -11.35 6.15 -23.17
N VAL A 139 -10.08 5.89 -22.87
CA VAL A 139 -9.08 6.88 -22.41
C VAL A 139 -7.73 6.60 -23.06
N THR A 140 -6.84 7.61 -23.06
CA THR A 140 -5.48 7.53 -23.62
C THR A 140 -4.41 7.28 -22.56
N SER A 141 -4.78 7.40 -21.28
CA SER A 141 -3.88 7.18 -20.15
C SER A 141 -4.65 6.82 -18.87
N GLN A 142 -3.99 6.17 -17.92
CA GLN A 142 -4.55 5.97 -16.59
C GLN A 142 -4.92 7.31 -15.92
N GLN A 143 -4.08 8.33 -16.08
CA GLN A 143 -4.35 9.65 -15.52
C GLN A 143 -5.67 10.22 -16.04
N GLU A 144 -5.96 10.08 -17.32
CA GLU A 144 -7.25 10.48 -17.90
C GLU A 144 -8.41 9.71 -17.29
N ALA A 145 -8.25 8.38 -17.07
CA ALA A 145 -9.27 7.56 -16.42
C ALA A 145 -9.61 8.08 -15.02
N PHE A 146 -8.60 8.41 -14.22
CA PHE A 146 -8.81 9.00 -12.90
C PHE A 146 -9.46 10.37 -12.96
N GLN A 147 -9.02 11.25 -13.85
CA GLN A 147 -9.56 12.61 -13.96
C GLN A 147 -11.03 12.64 -14.43
N ARG A 148 -11.40 11.76 -15.37
CA ARG A 148 -12.72 11.78 -15.99
C ARG A 148 -13.75 10.90 -15.29
N PHE A 149 -13.35 9.77 -14.71
CA PHE A 149 -14.30 8.72 -14.33
C PHE A 149 -14.19 8.22 -12.90
N ILE A 150 -13.01 7.83 -12.44
CA ILE A 150 -12.82 7.01 -11.22
C ILE A 150 -12.01 7.67 -10.11
N GLY A 151 -11.62 8.93 -10.28
CA GLY A 151 -11.05 9.75 -9.20
C GLY A 151 -12.10 10.06 -8.13
N ASP A 152 -11.69 10.60 -6.99
CA ASP A 152 -12.52 10.75 -5.77
C ASP A 152 -13.87 11.48 -5.95
N HIS A 153 -14.06 12.23 -7.02
CA HIS A 153 -15.31 12.91 -7.38
C HIS A 153 -15.80 12.51 -8.77
N GLY A 154 -15.20 11.48 -9.37
CA GLY A 154 -15.57 11.01 -10.70
C GLY A 154 -16.95 10.36 -10.73
N PRO A 155 -17.66 10.41 -11.87
CA PRO A 155 -19.03 9.90 -11.98
C PRO A 155 -19.14 8.38 -11.76
N ALA A 156 -18.08 7.63 -12.02
CA ALA A 156 -18.01 6.19 -11.77
C ALA A 156 -17.30 5.83 -10.46
N TYR A 157 -16.91 6.82 -9.65
CA TYR A 157 -16.31 6.55 -8.35
C TYR A 157 -17.25 5.78 -7.42
N VAL A 158 -16.71 4.80 -6.73
CA VAL A 158 -17.37 4.07 -5.65
C VAL A 158 -16.44 4.12 -4.43
N PRO A 159 -16.89 4.61 -3.28
CA PRO A 159 -16.09 4.63 -2.07
C PRO A 159 -15.79 3.20 -1.59
N TYR A 160 -14.76 3.05 -0.75
CA TYR A 160 -14.55 1.80 -0.02
C TYR A 160 -15.73 1.54 0.92
N GLU A 161 -16.02 0.26 1.18
CA GLU A 161 -16.86 -0.13 2.30
C GLU A 161 -16.26 0.44 3.58
N LYS A 162 -17.10 0.94 4.50
CA LYS A 162 -16.63 1.60 5.72
C LYS A 162 -15.73 0.65 6.51
N PHE A 163 -14.46 1.02 6.60
CA PHE A 163 -13.43 0.41 7.44
C PHE A 163 -12.49 1.54 7.82
N THR A 164 -12.61 1.98 9.05
CA THR A 164 -11.90 3.17 9.52
C THR A 164 -10.42 2.90 9.74
N ALA A 165 -9.62 3.96 9.77
CA ALA A 165 -8.20 3.84 10.08
C ALA A 165 -7.99 3.24 11.49
N GLN A 166 -8.84 3.60 12.46
CA GLN A 166 -8.82 3.02 13.80
C GLN A 166 -9.05 1.50 13.76
N GLU A 167 -10.10 1.03 13.08
CA GLU A 167 -10.37 -0.39 12.91
C GLU A 167 -9.22 -1.13 12.21
N GLY A 168 -8.56 -0.47 11.23
CA GLY A 168 -7.37 -1.00 10.55
C GLY A 168 -6.17 -1.18 11.49
N ILE A 169 -5.90 -0.18 12.31
CA ILE A 169 -4.84 -0.21 13.31
C ILE A 169 -5.12 -1.30 14.36
N GLU A 170 -6.35 -1.36 14.88
CA GLU A 170 -6.77 -2.38 15.85
C GLU A 170 -6.66 -3.79 15.28
N LEU A 171 -7.09 -3.99 14.02
CA LEU A 171 -6.95 -5.27 13.32
C LEU A 171 -5.48 -5.68 13.23
N LEU A 172 -4.60 -4.80 12.77
CA LEU A 172 -3.17 -5.08 12.64
C LEU A 172 -2.56 -5.44 14.01
N ARG A 173 -2.86 -4.67 15.03
CA ARG A 173 -2.38 -4.95 16.40
C ARG A 173 -2.89 -6.29 16.93
N SER A 174 -4.17 -6.62 16.70
CA SER A 174 -4.75 -7.90 17.10
C SER A 174 -4.08 -9.10 16.42
N CYS A 175 -3.49 -8.86 15.24
CA CYS A 175 -2.71 -9.85 14.50
C CYS A 175 -1.20 -9.81 14.82
N GLY A 176 -0.77 -9.06 15.84
CA GLY A 176 0.64 -8.93 16.22
C GLY A 176 1.49 -8.11 15.25
N ALA A 177 0.87 -7.36 14.36
CA ALA A 177 1.57 -6.50 13.41
C ALA A 177 1.91 -5.13 14.00
N VAL A 178 2.93 -4.49 13.44
CA VAL A 178 3.30 -3.09 13.71
C VAL A 178 2.55 -2.20 12.73
N PRO A 179 1.52 -1.42 13.14
CA PRO A 179 0.79 -0.51 12.26
C PRO A 179 1.58 0.78 12.05
N VAL A 180 1.67 1.21 10.78
CA VAL A 180 2.40 2.40 10.35
C VAL A 180 1.52 3.20 9.39
N TRP A 181 1.38 4.51 9.57
CA TRP A 181 0.66 5.36 8.63
C TRP A 181 1.47 5.53 7.35
N ALA A 182 0.94 5.05 6.22
CA ALA A 182 1.57 5.14 4.90
C ALA A 182 1.45 6.56 4.33
N HIS A 183 2.53 7.06 3.75
CA HIS A 183 2.62 8.31 2.97
C HIS A 183 1.69 9.46 3.44
N PRO A 184 1.83 9.98 4.68
CA PRO A 184 0.87 10.92 5.31
C PRO A 184 0.53 12.15 4.49
N TYR A 185 1.48 12.74 3.76
CA TYR A 185 1.25 13.94 2.95
C TYR A 185 0.51 13.69 1.62
N LEU A 186 0.26 12.42 1.27
CA LEU A 186 -0.64 12.07 0.18
C LEU A 186 -2.11 11.99 0.63
N PHE A 187 -2.35 11.93 1.94
CA PHE A 187 -3.68 11.93 2.51
C PHE A 187 -4.39 13.28 2.29
N ARG A 188 -5.70 13.23 1.96
CA ARG A 188 -6.51 14.42 1.62
C ARG A 188 -7.69 14.64 2.55
N GLY A 189 -7.74 13.94 3.69
CA GLY A 189 -8.86 13.99 4.64
C GLY A 189 -8.60 14.79 5.90
N GLY A 190 -7.45 15.49 6.00
CA GLY A 190 -7.07 16.29 7.16
C GLY A 190 -5.62 16.72 7.12
N ILE A 191 -5.22 17.50 8.09
CA ILE A 191 -3.83 17.94 8.31
C ILE A 191 -3.12 16.88 9.15
N VAL A 192 -1.90 16.53 8.80
CA VAL A 192 -1.14 15.42 9.43
C VAL A 192 -1.03 15.60 10.93
N GLU A 193 -0.71 16.81 11.38
CA GLU A 193 -0.51 17.17 12.79
C GLU A 193 -1.81 17.06 13.61
N GLU A 194 -2.97 17.19 12.99
CA GLU A 194 -4.29 17.05 13.64
C GLU A 194 -4.77 15.61 13.66
N VAL A 195 -4.47 14.83 12.61
CA VAL A 195 -4.92 13.45 12.45
C VAL A 195 -4.06 12.47 13.25
N LEU A 196 -2.73 12.68 13.27
CA LEU A 196 -1.79 11.75 13.90
C LEU A 196 -2.11 11.44 15.37
N PRO A 197 -2.47 12.39 16.25
CA PRO A 197 -2.82 12.09 17.64
C PRO A 197 -3.96 11.07 17.78
N GLU A 198 -4.97 11.12 16.92
CA GLU A 198 -6.10 10.18 16.94
C GLU A 198 -5.66 8.77 16.54
N LEU A 199 -4.79 8.67 15.54
CA LEU A 199 -4.22 7.38 15.11
C LEU A 199 -3.30 6.79 16.19
N VAL A 200 -2.52 7.62 16.88
CA VAL A 200 -1.70 7.20 18.02
C VAL A 200 -2.57 6.67 19.16
N GLN A 201 -3.69 7.33 19.44
CA GLN A 201 -4.65 6.87 20.44
C GLN A 201 -5.27 5.52 20.07
N ALA A 202 -5.49 5.25 18.76
CA ALA A 202 -5.93 3.95 18.26
C ALA A 202 -4.84 2.87 18.30
N GLY A 203 -3.58 3.24 18.60
CA GLY A 203 -2.46 2.33 18.74
C GLY A 203 -1.51 2.27 17.55
N LEU A 204 -1.49 3.30 16.70
CA LEU A 204 -0.46 3.47 15.67
C LEU A 204 0.93 3.43 16.29
N MET A 205 1.87 2.74 15.64
CA MET A 205 3.22 2.56 16.16
C MET A 205 4.31 3.24 15.33
N GLY A 206 4.01 3.68 14.13
CA GLY A 206 4.98 4.33 13.27
C GLY A 206 4.35 5.15 12.15
N VAL A 207 5.22 5.86 11.43
CA VAL A 207 4.88 6.70 10.29
C VAL A 207 5.86 6.44 9.16
N GLU A 208 5.39 6.36 7.93
CA GLU A 208 6.24 6.37 6.75
C GLU A 208 6.72 7.80 6.49
N VAL A 209 7.92 8.09 6.97
CA VAL A 209 8.56 9.40 6.88
C VAL A 209 9.16 9.59 5.49
N TYR A 210 9.93 8.58 5.04
CA TYR A 210 10.72 8.67 3.81
C TYR A 210 9.94 8.06 2.64
N HIS A 211 9.34 8.94 1.84
CA HIS A 211 8.55 8.59 0.66
C HIS A 211 8.90 9.50 -0.52
N PRO A 212 8.94 9.02 -1.78
CA PRO A 212 9.36 9.82 -2.93
C PRO A 212 8.58 11.12 -3.17
N GLN A 213 7.34 11.17 -2.72
CA GLN A 213 6.47 12.34 -2.86
C GLN A 213 6.46 13.26 -1.62
N HIS A 214 7.24 12.93 -0.60
CA HIS A 214 7.48 13.85 0.51
C HIS A 214 8.69 14.74 0.16
N ASN A 215 8.57 16.02 0.42
CA ASN A 215 9.70 16.92 0.33
C ASN A 215 10.46 17.00 1.67
N THR A 216 11.67 17.54 1.66
CA THR A 216 12.54 17.60 2.85
C THR A 216 11.91 18.32 4.05
N ARG A 217 10.99 19.28 3.82
CA ARG A 217 10.26 19.95 4.91
C ARG A 217 9.25 19.02 5.53
N GLU A 218 8.51 18.29 4.72
CA GLU A 218 7.52 17.30 5.15
C GLU A 218 8.19 16.16 5.92
N GLU A 219 9.31 15.64 5.41
CA GLU A 219 10.11 14.62 6.12
C GLU A 219 10.51 15.12 7.51
N ARG A 220 11.05 16.34 7.63
CA ARG A 220 11.44 16.92 8.91
C ARG A 220 10.25 17.05 9.89
N VAL A 221 9.09 17.49 9.42
CA VAL A 221 7.89 17.58 10.28
C VAL A 221 7.48 16.19 10.76
N LEU A 222 7.52 15.16 9.89
CA LEU A 222 7.22 13.79 10.28
C LEU A 222 8.25 13.23 11.27
N GLU A 223 9.54 13.52 11.11
CA GLU A 223 10.58 13.16 12.07
C GLU A 223 10.31 13.77 13.46
N GLU A 224 10.02 15.08 13.52
CA GLU A 224 9.69 15.80 14.77
C GLU A 224 8.43 15.20 15.43
N LEU A 225 7.40 14.87 14.65
CA LEU A 225 6.19 14.22 15.17
C LEU A 225 6.47 12.80 15.66
N CYS A 226 7.29 12.03 14.96
CA CYS A 226 7.69 10.70 15.41
C CYS A 226 8.46 10.77 16.75
N GLU A 227 9.36 11.71 16.91
CA GLU A 227 10.08 11.95 18.18
C GLU A 227 9.10 12.36 19.29
N GLN A 228 8.19 13.29 19.01
CA GLN A 228 7.21 13.79 19.97
C GLN A 228 6.29 12.68 20.52
N TYR A 229 5.84 11.76 19.64
CA TYR A 229 4.89 10.69 20.01
C TYR A 229 5.56 9.34 20.27
N GLY A 230 6.89 9.23 20.18
CA GLY A 230 7.62 7.97 20.35
C GLY A 230 7.30 6.94 19.27
N LEU A 231 7.10 7.39 18.03
CA LEU A 231 6.73 6.54 16.90
C LEU A 231 7.96 6.07 16.12
N LEU A 232 7.84 4.90 15.50
CA LEU A 232 8.82 4.37 14.57
C LEU A 232 8.81 5.17 13.27
N MET A 233 9.98 5.40 12.69
CA MET A 233 10.14 5.96 11.35
C MET A 233 10.36 4.83 10.36
N THR A 234 9.65 4.84 9.25
CA THR A 234 9.83 3.90 8.14
C THR A 234 9.95 4.66 6.83
N GLY A 235 10.12 3.93 5.74
CA GLY A 235 10.09 4.51 4.41
C GLY A 235 10.15 3.43 3.33
N GLY A 236 9.70 3.80 2.16
CA GLY A 236 9.67 2.96 0.98
C GLY A 236 9.35 3.76 -0.27
N SER A 237 9.57 3.16 -1.41
CA SER A 237 9.34 3.83 -2.70
C SER A 237 7.89 3.77 -3.16
N ASP A 238 7.03 3.02 -2.49
CA ASP A 238 5.66 2.70 -2.93
C ASP A 238 5.66 2.18 -4.38
N TYR A 239 6.61 1.25 -4.62
CA TYR A 239 6.95 0.81 -5.97
C TYR A 239 5.89 -0.13 -6.54
N HIS A 240 5.27 0.28 -7.65
CA HIS A 240 4.26 -0.49 -8.37
C HIS A 240 4.76 -1.12 -9.67
N GLY A 241 6.08 -1.06 -9.91
CA GLY A 241 6.70 -1.57 -11.12
C GLY A 241 7.17 -0.46 -12.08
N PRO A 242 7.84 -0.83 -13.19
CA PRO A 242 8.37 0.13 -14.14
C PRO A 242 7.25 0.90 -14.83
N GLN A 243 7.31 2.22 -14.79
CA GLN A 243 6.38 3.10 -15.48
C GLN A 243 6.92 3.45 -16.88
N PRO A 244 6.07 3.47 -17.93
CA PRO A 244 6.49 3.83 -19.30
C PRO A 244 7.03 5.26 -19.42
N LYS A 245 6.59 6.15 -18.53
CA LYS A 245 7.12 7.52 -18.35
C LYS A 245 7.19 7.75 -16.85
N GLN A 246 8.39 7.88 -16.31
CA GLN A 246 8.58 8.34 -14.96
C GLN A 246 7.91 9.70 -14.79
N LYS A 247 6.96 9.81 -13.87
CA LYS A 247 6.45 11.10 -13.42
C LYS A 247 7.51 11.77 -12.54
N ALA A 248 7.50 13.09 -12.48
CA ALA A 248 8.30 13.79 -11.49
C ALA A 248 7.92 13.28 -10.07
N GLY A 249 8.90 12.70 -9.37
CA GLY A 249 8.68 12.06 -8.06
C GLY A 249 8.63 10.54 -8.08
N ASP A 250 8.48 9.87 -9.23
CA ASP A 250 8.60 8.41 -9.28
C ASP A 250 10.06 7.99 -9.03
N VAL A 251 10.27 7.18 -8.00
CA VAL A 251 11.58 6.67 -7.63
C VAL A 251 11.59 5.16 -7.86
N ASP A 252 12.65 4.66 -8.50
CA ASP A 252 12.87 3.22 -8.67
C ASP A 252 13.26 2.57 -7.34
N LEU A 253 13.16 1.27 -7.24
CA LEU A 253 13.61 0.51 -6.09
C LEU A 253 15.01 0.94 -5.64
N ASN A 254 15.20 1.09 -4.32
CA ASN A 254 16.43 1.59 -3.71
C ASN A 254 16.81 3.03 -4.07
N GLY A 255 15.89 3.81 -4.64
CA GLY A 255 16.15 5.22 -4.98
C GLY A 255 16.32 6.11 -3.74
N LEU A 256 15.61 5.82 -2.67
CA LEU A 256 15.71 6.50 -1.38
C LEU A 256 16.96 6.11 -0.57
N LYS A 257 17.61 4.99 -0.90
CA LYS A 257 18.83 4.46 -0.23
C LYS A 257 18.71 4.35 1.29
N LEU A 258 17.57 3.88 1.77
CA LEU A 258 17.25 3.80 3.19
C LEU A 258 18.18 2.84 3.95
N PRO A 259 18.60 3.19 5.19
CA PRO A 259 19.45 2.36 6.02
C PRO A 259 18.69 1.18 6.61
N LEU A 260 19.39 0.07 6.87
CA LEU A 260 18.78 -1.13 7.47
C LEU A 260 18.37 -0.93 8.94
N ASP A 261 18.87 0.08 9.61
CA ASP A 261 18.55 0.38 11.01
C ASP A 261 17.06 0.67 11.21
N LEU A 262 16.37 1.24 10.19
CA LEU A 262 14.93 1.43 10.23
C LEU A 262 14.18 0.08 10.33
N LEU A 263 14.68 -0.99 9.70
CA LEU A 263 14.10 -2.32 9.84
C LEU A 263 14.35 -2.92 11.22
N ALA A 264 15.50 -2.67 11.82
CA ALA A 264 15.84 -3.23 13.13
C ALA A 264 14.83 -2.80 14.20
N VAL A 265 14.41 -1.53 14.21
CA VAL A 265 13.43 -1.04 15.18
C VAL A 265 12.01 -1.60 14.92
N VAL A 266 11.63 -1.79 13.66
CA VAL A 266 10.35 -2.44 13.32
C VAL A 266 10.33 -3.90 13.76
N LYS A 267 11.43 -4.65 13.56
CA LYS A 267 11.58 -6.04 14.04
C LYS A 267 11.46 -6.13 15.57
N GLN A 268 12.13 -5.22 16.28
CA GLN A 268 12.08 -5.19 17.74
C GLN A 268 10.65 -4.91 18.24
N ALA A 269 9.95 -3.96 17.62
CA ALA A 269 8.56 -3.67 17.94
C ALA A 269 7.65 -4.88 17.68
N ALA A 270 7.77 -5.53 16.52
CA ALA A 270 7.00 -6.74 16.21
C ALA A 270 7.27 -7.87 17.20
N ALA A 271 8.54 -8.08 17.60
CA ALA A 271 8.89 -9.08 18.60
C ALA A 271 8.28 -8.79 19.98
N SER A 272 8.06 -7.52 20.33
CA SER A 272 7.44 -7.14 21.60
C SER A 272 5.93 -7.37 21.64
N LEU A 273 5.26 -7.32 20.48
CA LEU A 273 3.82 -7.57 20.36
C LEU A 273 3.45 -9.07 20.40
N ASN A 274 4.41 -9.94 20.10
CA ASN A 274 4.19 -11.38 20.01
C ASN A 274 4.74 -12.16 21.22
N ARG A 275 5.03 -11.44 22.32
CA ARG A 275 5.36 -12.02 23.62
C ARG A 275 4.12 -12.12 24.49
#